data_311a5718e73e58db994394f2c488f2fc
#
_entry.id   311a5718e73e58db994394f2c488f2fc
#
_cell.length_a   1.000
_cell.length_b   1.000
_cell.length_c   1.000
_cell.angle_alpha   90.00
_cell.angle_beta   90.00
_cell.angle_gamma   90.00
#
_symmetry.space_group_name_H-M   'P 1'
#
loop_
_entity.id
_entity.type
_entity.pdbx_description
1 polymer ?
#
loop_
_entity_poly.entity_id
_entity_poly.type
_entity_poly.pdbx_seq_one_letter_code
_entity_poly.pdbx_strand_id
1 'polypeptide(L)'
;MENEILFRGKRVDNDEWVYGYYIKHDRVKVCFSSDDPETKHYIVRDGFCDWGFEPPLEYVEVDPETVCRSTGVKDKNGKLLFEHDIVKMRSYGGGYHEATIYFAGGKFAVDGSHYYYKDIKSSSVEFVRSKFDSIK
;
A
#
# COMPACT_ATOMS: atom_id res chain seq x y z
N MET A 1 -16.18 9.05 7.96
CA MET A 1 -14.88 9.50 8.44
C MET A 1 -14.06 10.03 7.30
N GLU A 2 -13.47 11.19 7.48
CA GLU A 2 -12.71 11.86 6.41
C GLU A 2 -11.35 11.21 6.13
N ASN A 3 -10.84 10.39 7.06
CA ASN A 3 -9.53 9.76 6.94
C ASN A 3 -9.67 8.25 7.02
N GLU A 4 -9.93 7.63 5.90
CA GLU A 4 -9.92 6.18 5.82
C GLU A 4 -8.49 5.67 5.67
N ILE A 5 -8.15 4.68 6.49
CA ILE A 5 -6.86 4.01 6.35
C ILE A 5 -7.04 2.89 5.34
N LEU A 6 -6.51 3.10 4.15
CA LEU A 6 -6.56 2.11 3.09
C LEU A 6 -5.23 1.38 2.97
N PHE A 7 -5.29 0.16 2.54
CA PHE A 7 -4.14 -0.66 2.21
C PHE A 7 -4.19 -1.02 0.74
N ARG A 8 -3.05 -1.40 0.20
CA ARG A 8 -2.99 -2.04 -1.10
C ARG A 8 -2.06 -3.24 -1.02
N GLY A 9 -2.26 -4.19 -1.92
CA GLY A 9 -1.39 -5.34 -2.06
C GLY A 9 -1.49 -5.89 -3.46
N LYS A 10 -0.48 -6.64 -3.88
CA LYS A 10 -0.52 -7.32 -5.17
C LYS A 10 -1.20 -8.68 -5.03
N ARG A 11 -2.13 -8.96 -5.90
CA ARG A 11 -2.84 -10.23 -5.93
C ARG A 11 -1.85 -11.37 -6.22
N VAL A 12 -2.02 -12.48 -5.52
CA VAL A 12 -1.15 -13.65 -5.74
C VAL A 12 -1.41 -14.32 -7.09
N ASP A 13 -2.58 -14.10 -7.69
CA ASP A 13 -2.98 -14.78 -8.93
C ASP A 13 -2.53 -14.03 -10.20
N ASN A 14 -2.42 -12.71 -10.19
CA ASN A 14 -2.14 -11.94 -11.40
C ASN A 14 -1.23 -10.73 -11.20
N ASP A 15 -0.69 -10.53 -9.99
CA ASP A 15 0.18 -9.40 -9.67
C ASP A 15 -0.43 -8.01 -9.83
N GLU A 16 -1.76 -7.91 -9.95
CA GLU A 16 -2.43 -6.62 -10.02
C GLU A 16 -2.61 -6.03 -8.62
N TRP A 17 -2.52 -4.71 -8.54
CA TRP A 17 -2.81 -4.02 -7.30
C TRP A 17 -4.30 -4.07 -6.96
N VAL A 18 -4.59 -4.34 -5.68
CA VAL A 18 -5.93 -4.26 -5.13
C VAL A 18 -5.90 -3.36 -3.90
N TYR A 19 -6.96 -2.57 -3.73
CA TYR A 19 -7.07 -1.56 -2.67
C TYR A 19 -8.24 -1.88 -1.77
N GLY A 20 -8.08 -1.69 -0.47
CA GLY A 20 -9.13 -1.93 0.50
C GLY A 20 -8.59 -2.06 1.91
N TYR A 21 -9.23 -2.90 2.70
CA TYR A 21 -8.83 -3.14 4.08
C TYR A 21 -8.02 -4.41 4.18
N TYR A 22 -6.97 -4.37 5.00
CA TYR A 22 -6.06 -5.50 5.13
C TYR A 22 -6.47 -6.41 6.29
N ILE A 23 -6.48 -7.71 6.03
CA ILE A 23 -6.74 -8.74 7.04
C ILE A 23 -5.67 -9.81 6.96
N LYS A 24 -5.05 -10.08 8.10
CA LYS A 24 -4.18 -11.24 8.28
C LYS A 24 -5.01 -12.32 8.97
N HIS A 25 -5.12 -13.47 8.34
CA HIS A 25 -5.95 -14.57 8.84
C HIS A 25 -5.13 -15.84 9.00
N ASP A 26 -5.10 -16.36 10.22
CA ASP A 26 -4.45 -17.63 10.51
C ASP A 26 -5.47 -18.75 10.39
N ARG A 27 -5.25 -19.64 9.44
CA ARG A 27 -6.09 -20.84 9.28
C ARG A 27 -5.56 -21.92 10.19
N VAL A 28 -6.37 -22.30 11.16
CA VAL A 28 -6.08 -23.46 11.99
C VAL A 28 -6.57 -24.69 11.23
N LYS A 29 -5.65 -25.58 10.88
CA LYS A 29 -6.05 -26.86 10.28
C LYS A 29 -6.69 -27.71 11.35
N VAL A 30 -7.93 -28.08 11.16
CA VAL A 30 -8.67 -28.94 12.07
C VAL A 30 -8.43 -30.39 11.66
N CYS A 31 -8.16 -31.24 12.64
CA CYS A 31 -8.06 -32.69 12.52
C CYS A 31 -6.80 -33.24 11.85
N PHE A 32 -5.99 -33.92 12.63
CA PHE A 32 -4.92 -34.87 12.22
C PHE A 32 -3.83 -34.33 11.31
N SER A 33 -3.79 -33.04 11.06
CA SER A 33 -2.70 -32.43 10.32
C SER A 33 -1.58 -32.08 11.29
N SER A 34 -0.39 -32.53 11.01
CA SER A 34 0.83 -32.16 11.73
C SER A 34 1.43 -30.85 11.21
N ASP A 35 0.79 -30.23 10.24
CA ASP A 35 1.30 -29.01 9.61
C ASP A 35 0.97 -27.78 10.44
N ASP A 36 1.86 -26.80 10.39
CA ASP A 36 1.66 -25.51 11.05
C ASP A 36 0.44 -24.77 10.49
N PRO A 37 -0.19 -23.89 11.30
CA PRO A 37 -1.28 -23.05 10.79
C PRO A 37 -0.82 -22.26 9.59
N GLU A 38 -1.64 -22.25 8.54
CA GLU A 38 -1.36 -21.46 7.35
C GLU A 38 -1.90 -20.06 7.53
N THR A 39 -1.03 -19.05 7.41
CA THR A 39 -1.40 -17.65 7.47
C THR A 39 -1.67 -17.12 6.08
N LYS A 40 -2.84 -16.53 5.88
CA LYS A 40 -3.23 -15.90 4.64
C LYS A 40 -3.41 -14.40 4.84
N HIS A 41 -3.10 -13.64 3.81
CA HIS A 41 -3.22 -12.19 3.82
C HIS A 41 -4.21 -11.78 2.74
N TYR A 42 -5.18 -10.94 3.12
CA TYR A 42 -6.27 -10.54 2.22
C TYR A 42 -6.43 -9.03 2.21
N ILE A 43 -6.77 -8.50 1.06
CA ILE A 43 -7.38 -7.18 0.94
C ILE A 43 -8.87 -7.39 0.76
N VAL A 44 -9.66 -6.73 1.59
CA VAL A 44 -11.12 -6.82 1.57
C VAL A 44 -11.67 -5.57 0.90
N ARG A 45 -12.49 -5.75 -0.10
CA ARG A 45 -13.12 -4.67 -0.85
C ARG A 45 -14.57 -5.02 -1.16
N ASP A 46 -15.33 -4.05 -1.66
CA ASP A 46 -16.67 -4.29 -2.14
C ASP A 46 -16.62 -5.14 -3.40
N GLY A 47 -17.38 -6.23 -3.41
CA GLY A 47 -17.54 -7.07 -4.57
C GLY A 47 -18.59 -6.52 -5.53
N PHE A 48 -18.77 -7.24 -6.66
CA PHE A 48 -19.76 -6.88 -7.65
C PHE A 48 -21.14 -7.34 -7.20
N CYS A 49 -22.13 -6.48 -7.43
CA CYS A 49 -23.52 -6.81 -7.16
C CYS A 49 -24.44 -6.20 -8.23
N ASP A 50 -25.33 -7.03 -8.78
CA ASP A 50 -26.34 -6.60 -9.74
C ASP A 50 -27.60 -6.09 -9.04
N TRP A 51 -28.37 -5.29 -9.75
CA TRP A 51 -29.76 -4.96 -9.40
C TRP A 51 -29.98 -4.16 -8.12
N GLY A 52 -29.01 -3.36 -7.73
CA GLY A 52 -29.16 -2.45 -6.59
C GLY A 52 -29.13 -3.13 -5.22
N PHE A 53 -28.70 -4.36 -5.15
CA PHE A 53 -28.45 -5.02 -3.88
C PHE A 53 -27.15 -4.49 -3.25
N GLU A 54 -27.05 -4.62 -1.94
CA GLU A 54 -25.83 -4.27 -1.24
C GLU A 54 -24.67 -5.16 -1.73
N PRO A 55 -23.52 -4.55 -2.14
CA PRO A 55 -22.41 -5.36 -2.64
C PRO A 55 -21.85 -6.25 -1.52
N PRO A 56 -21.59 -7.53 -1.80
CA PRO A 56 -20.94 -8.39 -0.83
C PRO A 56 -19.48 -7.99 -0.68
N LEU A 57 -18.89 -8.34 0.46
CA LEU A 57 -17.44 -8.17 0.64
C LEU A 57 -16.69 -9.23 -0.17
N GLU A 58 -15.65 -8.79 -0.85
CA GLU A 58 -14.75 -9.66 -1.60
C GLU A 58 -13.41 -9.73 -0.89
N TYR A 59 -12.92 -10.94 -0.65
CA TYR A 59 -11.61 -11.20 -0.03
C TYR A 59 -10.63 -11.59 -1.13
N VAL A 60 -9.62 -10.76 -1.33
CA VAL A 60 -8.62 -10.99 -2.37
C VAL A 60 -7.29 -11.34 -1.70
N GLU A 61 -6.78 -12.54 -1.96
CA GLU A 61 -5.48 -12.93 -1.41
C GLU A 61 -4.36 -12.15 -2.06
N VAL A 62 -3.48 -11.60 -1.22
CA VAL A 62 -2.36 -10.76 -1.66
C VAL A 62 -1.04 -11.27 -1.11
N ASP A 63 0.04 -10.91 -1.81
CA ASP A 63 1.39 -11.17 -1.34
C ASP A 63 1.68 -10.24 -0.15
N PRO A 64 1.97 -10.80 1.04
CA PRO A 64 2.19 -9.99 2.24
C PRO A 64 3.35 -9.01 2.11
N GLU A 65 4.36 -9.32 1.31
CA GLU A 65 5.50 -8.43 1.11
C GLU A 65 5.12 -7.16 0.36
N THR A 66 4.03 -7.18 -0.38
CA THR A 66 3.57 -6.04 -1.17
C THR A 66 2.51 -5.19 -0.46
N VAL A 67 2.07 -5.61 0.72
CA VAL A 67 1.04 -4.88 1.47
C VAL A 67 1.59 -3.54 1.94
N CYS A 68 0.91 -2.47 1.57
CA CYS A 68 1.32 -1.11 1.86
C CYS A 68 0.17 -0.34 2.49
N ARG A 69 0.48 0.45 3.52
CA ARG A 69 -0.51 1.35 4.13
C ARG A 69 -0.59 2.65 3.35
N SER A 70 -1.79 3.24 3.29
CA SER A 70 -1.91 4.60 2.76
C SER A 70 -1.28 5.60 3.74
N THR A 71 -0.65 6.63 3.20
CA THR A 71 -0.06 7.68 4.03
C THR A 71 -1.09 8.70 4.49
N GLY A 72 -2.26 8.74 3.86
CA GLY A 72 -3.24 9.81 4.06
C GLY A 72 -2.88 11.10 3.34
N VAL A 73 -1.76 11.14 2.66
CA VAL A 73 -1.27 12.32 1.92
C VAL A 73 -1.39 12.05 0.43
N LYS A 74 -1.88 13.04 -0.30
CA LYS A 74 -1.93 13.02 -1.77
C LYS A 74 -0.75 13.77 -2.33
N ASP A 75 -0.29 13.38 -3.51
CA ASP A 75 0.74 14.13 -4.21
C ASP A 75 0.19 15.44 -4.79
N LYS A 76 1.05 16.21 -5.46
CA LYS A 76 0.63 17.48 -6.04
C LYS A 76 -0.46 17.35 -7.12
N ASN A 77 -0.63 16.15 -7.67
CA ASN A 77 -1.64 15.84 -8.68
C ASN A 77 -2.90 15.20 -8.10
N GLY A 78 -2.98 15.06 -6.78
CA GLY A 78 -4.15 14.50 -6.10
C GLY A 78 -4.13 12.98 -5.95
N LYS A 79 -3.03 12.31 -6.27
CA LYS A 79 -2.90 10.87 -6.12
C LYS A 79 -2.53 10.49 -4.69
N LEU A 80 -3.30 9.59 -4.08
CA LEU A 80 -3.00 9.08 -2.74
C LEU A 80 -1.70 8.29 -2.74
N LEU A 81 -0.83 8.60 -1.78
CA LEU A 81 0.47 7.95 -1.64
C LEU A 81 0.41 6.83 -0.61
N PHE A 82 1.18 5.77 -0.88
CA PHE A 82 1.29 4.59 -0.03
C PHE A 82 2.74 4.36 0.38
N GLU A 83 2.94 3.51 1.39
CA GLU A 83 4.27 3.01 1.71
C GLU A 83 4.94 2.41 0.47
N HIS A 84 6.23 2.55 0.39
CA HIS A 84 7.07 2.01 -0.70
C HIS A 84 6.77 2.63 -2.07
N ASP A 85 6.05 3.75 -2.12
CA ASP A 85 5.96 4.56 -3.33
C ASP A 85 7.25 5.32 -3.54
N ILE A 86 7.68 5.38 -4.78
CA ILE A 86 8.81 6.21 -5.19
C ILE A 86 8.23 7.53 -5.68
N VAL A 87 8.68 8.62 -5.07
CA VAL A 87 8.20 9.96 -5.38
C VAL A 87 9.36 10.84 -5.84
N LYS A 88 9.03 11.82 -6.66
CA LYS A 88 9.98 12.82 -7.14
C LYS A 88 9.90 14.05 -6.23
N MET A 89 11.01 14.45 -5.68
CA MET A 89 11.12 15.57 -4.77
C MET A 89 12.15 16.56 -5.26
N ARG A 90 11.95 17.83 -4.89
CA ARG A 90 12.93 18.87 -5.19
C ARG A 90 14.16 18.71 -4.29
N SER A 91 15.32 18.69 -4.90
CA SER A 91 16.58 18.61 -4.18
C SER A 91 16.99 19.95 -3.59
N TYR A 92 17.71 19.89 -2.49
CA TYR A 92 18.36 21.06 -1.92
C TYR A 92 19.42 21.57 -2.92
N GLY A 93 19.32 22.83 -3.31
CA GLY A 93 20.25 23.40 -4.30
C GLY A 93 19.79 23.31 -5.74
N GLY A 94 18.58 22.82 -5.99
CA GLY A 94 17.98 22.74 -7.33
C GLY A 94 17.93 21.31 -7.88
N GLY A 95 17.12 21.12 -8.93
CA GLY A 95 16.90 19.80 -9.52
C GLY A 95 15.95 18.96 -8.70
N TYR A 96 15.79 17.71 -9.14
CA TYR A 96 14.88 16.75 -8.51
C TYR A 96 15.60 15.44 -8.24
N HIS A 97 15.15 14.72 -7.24
CA HIS A 97 15.62 13.37 -6.96
C HIS A 97 14.43 12.46 -6.61
N GLU A 98 14.63 11.17 -6.74
CA GLU A 98 13.63 10.18 -6.34
C GLU A 98 13.88 9.76 -4.89
N ALA A 99 12.78 9.56 -4.17
CA ALA A 99 12.82 9.12 -2.78
C ALA A 99 11.73 8.08 -2.54
N THR A 100 11.95 7.17 -1.60
CA THR A 100 11.00 6.12 -1.25
C THR A 100 10.30 6.48 0.04
N ILE A 101 8.98 6.31 0.07
CA ILE A 101 8.17 6.52 1.27
C ILE A 101 8.30 5.29 2.17
N TYR A 102 8.52 5.51 3.46
CA TYR A 102 8.56 4.45 4.44
C TYR A 102 7.89 4.90 5.73
N PHE A 103 7.60 3.94 6.61
CA PHE A 103 7.01 4.20 7.91
C PHE A 103 8.02 3.87 9.00
N ALA A 104 8.36 4.85 9.83
CA ALA A 104 9.27 4.67 10.95
C ALA A 104 9.02 5.71 12.02
N GLY A 105 9.24 5.34 13.29
CA GLY A 105 9.06 6.26 14.40
C GLY A 105 7.64 6.77 14.57
N GLY A 106 6.64 5.98 14.16
CA GLY A 106 5.23 6.35 14.26
C GLY A 106 4.74 7.29 13.18
N LYS A 107 5.52 7.52 12.13
CA LYS A 107 5.14 8.42 11.04
C LYS A 107 5.66 7.95 9.70
N PHE A 108 5.06 8.50 8.63
CA PHE A 108 5.55 8.30 7.28
C PHE A 108 6.59 9.36 6.94
N ALA A 109 7.66 8.93 6.31
CA ALA A 109 8.76 9.78 5.91
C ALA A 109 9.27 9.40 4.54
N VAL A 110 10.07 10.25 3.93
CA VAL A 110 10.73 9.97 2.66
C VAL A 110 12.21 9.80 2.88
N ASP A 111 12.76 8.76 2.23
CA ASP A 111 14.19 8.51 2.21
C ASP A 111 14.78 9.22 1.01
N GLY A 112 15.53 10.27 1.27
CA GLY A 112 16.23 11.01 0.24
C GLY A 112 17.72 10.74 0.31
N SER A 113 18.43 11.01 -0.78
CA SER A 113 19.87 10.76 -0.89
C SER A 113 20.74 11.57 0.08
N HIS A 114 20.18 12.46 0.86
CA HIS A 114 20.90 13.29 1.83
C HIS A 114 20.25 13.24 3.21
N TYR A 115 20.70 12.35 4.02
CA TYR A 115 20.74 12.25 5.49
C TYR A 115 19.57 12.70 6.38
N TYR A 116 18.49 13.27 5.88
CA TYR A 116 17.41 13.75 6.72
C TYR A 116 16.06 13.21 6.34
N TYR A 117 15.39 12.63 7.33
CA TYR A 117 14.01 12.23 7.20
C TYR A 117 13.14 13.47 7.04
N LYS A 118 12.50 13.62 5.91
CA LYS A 118 11.54 14.71 5.69
C LYS A 118 10.14 14.19 5.78
N ASP A 119 9.29 14.95 6.44
CA ASP A 119 7.87 14.68 6.43
C ASP A 119 7.32 14.83 5.01
N ILE A 120 6.36 13.98 4.68
CA ILE A 120 5.73 14.01 3.36
C ILE A 120 4.78 15.21 3.29
N LYS A 121 5.00 16.08 2.33
CA LYS A 121 4.12 17.23 2.06
C LYS A 121 3.54 17.12 0.67
N SER A 122 2.23 17.23 0.58
CA SER A 122 1.49 17.12 -0.69
C SER A 122 2.05 18.01 -1.80
N SER A 123 2.42 19.24 -1.46
CA SER A 123 2.87 20.21 -2.46
C SER A 123 4.30 19.96 -2.99
N SER A 124 5.06 19.09 -2.35
CA SER A 124 6.47 18.91 -2.66
C SER A 124 6.81 17.56 -3.29
N VAL A 125 5.85 16.69 -3.44
CA VAL A 125 6.08 15.33 -3.95
C VAL A 125 5.22 15.03 -5.16
N GLU A 126 5.77 14.22 -6.06
CA GLU A 126 5.06 13.72 -7.24
C GLU A 126 5.28 12.22 -7.34
N PHE A 127 4.19 11.47 -7.52
CA PHE A 127 4.26 10.02 -7.64
C PHE A 127 4.99 9.61 -8.92
N VAL A 128 5.90 8.65 -8.80
CA VAL A 128 6.61 8.06 -9.94
C VAL A 128 6.13 6.62 -10.17
N ARG A 129 6.34 5.75 -9.19
CA ARG A 129 5.92 4.34 -9.25
C ARG A 129 5.99 3.72 -7.86
N SER A 130 5.44 2.53 -7.70
CA SER A 130 5.69 1.74 -6.51
C SER A 130 7.03 1.03 -6.60
N LYS A 131 7.69 0.83 -5.46
CA LYS A 131 8.88 0.00 -5.36
C LYS A 131 8.65 -1.40 -5.92
N PHE A 132 7.43 -1.91 -5.82
CA PHE A 132 7.07 -3.26 -6.24
C PHE A 132 6.63 -3.35 -7.71
N ASP A 133 6.54 -2.23 -8.41
CA ASP A 133 6.23 -2.25 -9.83
C ASP A 133 7.48 -2.63 -10.61
N SER A 134 7.29 -3.54 -11.58
CA SER A 134 8.39 -3.94 -12.43
C SER A 134 8.87 -2.78 -13.29
N ILE A 135 10.16 -2.59 -13.36
CA ILE A 135 10.77 -1.65 -14.30
C ILE A 135 10.78 -2.34 -15.66
N LYS A 136 10.02 -1.79 -16.57
CA LYS A 136 10.04 -2.26 -17.95
C LYS A 136 10.86 -1.32 -18.81
#